data_442294dc4133ed3dd749d6a1055dffae
#
_entry.id   442294dc4133ed3dd749d6a1055dffae
#
_cell.length_a   1.000
_cell.length_b   1.000
_cell.length_c   1.000
_cell.angle_alpha   90.00
_cell.angle_beta   90.00
_cell.angle_gamma   90.00
#
_symmetry.space_group_name_H-M   'P 1'
#
loop_
_entity.id
_entity.type
_entity.pdbx_description
1 polymer ?
#
loop_
_entity_poly.entity_id
_entity_poly.type
_entity_poly.pdbx_seq_one_letter_code
_entity_poly.pdbx_strand_id
1 'polypeptide(L)'
;RVHLGRMAEAAKRLRVSLPSPGLAHFDPYALRALVLLLLIIAVAAGGGEAGARLERALVPRAEIGGGGPLKLDVWITPPAYTGLAPMFLEPPIMTAAAGDGEGQAPPTIRVPVGSALLAQAGGTGDAPILKIGAKVIQFAAVGKTGNETENRESYRVETILEDADRAADAMEVSIHGRPLGRWALRVVADKPPEVEFTRAPSRAGRAQLQVAYEARDDYGLASLQVVIRHPKGRAVPGGRPAIRAELPLPGLGSKKVEGNSLQDFSAHPWAGLPVLVQLQAIDARGQAGQSDIITIILPERVFNHPVARAIVEARKKLSTPDDDVVAEVVEALNDIAS
;
A
#
# COMPACT_ATOMS: atom_id res chain seq x y z
N ARG A 1 33.77 80.86 57.99
CA ARG A 1 32.62 79.91 58.24
C ARG A 1 31.30 80.44 57.66
N VAL A 2 31.11 81.75 57.39
CA VAL A 2 29.85 82.31 56.86
C VAL A 2 29.60 81.97 55.36
N HIS A 3 30.65 81.77 54.58
CA HIS A 3 30.52 81.44 53.14
C HIS A 3 30.00 80.05 52.87
N LEU A 4 30.35 79.05 53.67
CA LEU A 4 29.89 77.69 53.55
C LEU A 4 28.39 77.55 53.85
N GLY A 5 27.86 78.33 54.80
CA GLY A 5 26.42 78.32 55.09
C GLY A 5 25.56 78.90 53.95
N ARG A 6 26.04 79.91 53.23
CA ARG A 6 25.35 80.52 52.11
C ARG A 6 25.36 79.61 50.85
N MET A 7 26.45 78.85 50.64
CA MET A 7 26.52 77.89 49.57
C MET A 7 25.62 76.66 49.80
N ALA A 8 25.50 76.21 51.05
CA ALA A 8 24.61 75.12 51.42
C ALA A 8 23.13 75.53 51.27
N GLU A 9 22.78 76.79 51.56
CA GLU A 9 21.40 77.28 51.32
C GLU A 9 21.12 77.47 49.82
N ALA A 10 22.09 77.96 49.04
CA ALA A 10 21.95 78.08 47.60
C ALA A 10 21.81 76.73 46.93
N ALA A 11 22.54 75.68 47.39
CA ALA A 11 22.44 74.30 46.88
C ALA A 11 21.09 73.66 47.19
N LYS A 12 20.45 73.99 48.34
CA LYS A 12 19.10 73.50 48.65
C LYS A 12 18.01 74.13 47.79
N ARG A 13 18.28 75.25 47.13
CA ARG A 13 17.33 75.88 46.20
C ARG A 13 17.48 75.41 44.74
N LEU A 14 18.49 74.60 44.40
CA LEU A 14 18.64 73.98 43.11
C LEU A 14 17.61 72.85 42.97
N ARG A 15 16.45 73.18 42.42
CA ARG A 15 15.52 72.16 41.91
C ARG A 15 16.09 71.72 40.60
N VAL A 16 16.65 70.55 40.58
CA VAL A 16 16.93 69.80 39.32
C VAL A 16 15.59 69.46 38.72
N SER A 17 15.12 70.26 37.79
CA SER A 17 13.98 69.86 36.94
C SER A 17 14.49 68.78 36.01
N LEU A 18 13.91 67.63 36.11
CA LEU A 18 14.15 66.58 35.12
C LEU A 18 13.83 67.16 33.72
N PRO A 19 14.72 67.04 32.74
CA PRO A 19 14.43 67.52 31.40
C PRO A 19 13.15 66.80 30.91
N SER A 20 12.11 67.56 30.58
CA SER A 20 10.94 67.04 29.95
C SER A 20 11.37 66.46 28.57
N PRO A 21 11.20 65.19 28.29
CA PRO A 21 11.45 64.70 26.96
C PRO A 21 10.51 65.48 26.04
N GLY A 22 11.00 66.30 25.13
CA GLY A 22 10.21 67.12 24.21
C GLY A 22 9.33 66.29 23.20
N LEU A 23 8.87 65.20 23.66
CA LEU A 23 8.01 64.23 22.90
C LEU A 23 6.68 64.83 22.46
N ALA A 24 6.11 65.77 23.29
CA ALA A 24 4.85 66.42 22.96
C ALA A 24 4.95 67.33 21.73
N HIS A 25 6.15 67.85 21.41
CA HIS A 25 6.37 68.70 20.23
C HIS A 25 6.42 67.88 18.92
N PHE A 26 6.84 66.61 19.00
CA PHE A 26 6.93 65.70 17.86
C PHE A 26 5.72 64.77 17.70
N ASP A 27 4.81 64.68 18.68
CA ASP A 27 3.62 63.88 18.66
C ASP A 27 2.46 64.53 19.38
N PRO A 28 1.87 65.61 18.78
CA PRO A 28 0.81 66.42 19.41
C PRO A 28 -0.48 65.64 19.68
N TYR A 29 -0.68 64.51 19.03
CA TYR A 29 -1.86 63.63 19.17
C TYR A 29 -1.58 62.37 19.97
N ALA A 30 -0.38 62.28 20.61
CA ALA A 30 0.01 61.11 21.38
C ALA A 30 -0.14 59.75 20.61
N LEU A 31 0.06 59.78 19.29
CA LEU A 31 -0.11 58.62 18.43
C LEU A 31 0.85 57.48 18.81
N ARG A 32 2.06 57.81 19.29
CA ARG A 32 3.03 56.81 19.76
C ARG A 32 2.54 56.11 21.02
N ALA A 33 1.90 56.83 21.93
CA ALA A 33 1.30 56.26 23.14
C ALA A 33 0.11 55.37 22.78
N LEU A 34 -0.68 55.78 21.79
CA LEU A 34 -1.79 54.97 21.26
C LEU A 34 -1.29 53.65 20.63
N VAL A 35 -0.23 53.73 19.82
CA VAL A 35 0.38 52.55 19.20
C VAL A 35 0.94 51.61 20.27
N LEU A 36 1.59 52.15 21.29
CA LEU A 36 2.16 51.37 22.40
C LEU A 36 1.05 50.70 23.24
N LEU A 37 -0.05 51.41 23.47
CA LEU A 37 -1.23 50.89 24.15
C LEU A 37 -1.88 49.79 23.35
N LEU A 38 -2.07 49.96 22.03
CA LEU A 38 -2.60 48.95 21.13
C LEU A 38 -1.70 47.70 21.08
N LEU A 39 -0.36 47.89 21.12
CA LEU A 39 0.59 46.80 21.18
C LEU A 39 0.45 45.98 22.48
N ILE A 40 0.32 46.69 23.63
CA ILE A 40 0.11 46.07 24.94
C ILE A 40 -1.21 45.27 24.94
N ILE A 41 -2.29 45.85 24.42
CA ILE A 41 -3.59 45.21 24.32
C ILE A 41 -3.49 43.98 23.40
N ALA A 42 -2.82 44.05 22.25
CA ALA A 42 -2.62 42.97 21.34
C ALA A 42 -1.82 41.81 21.97
N VAL A 43 -0.79 42.13 22.75
CA VAL A 43 0.00 41.09 23.49
C VAL A 43 -0.84 40.49 24.61
N ALA A 44 -1.61 41.29 25.37
CA ALA A 44 -2.46 40.79 26.45
C ALA A 44 -3.65 39.96 25.93
N ALA A 45 -4.27 40.35 24.81
CA ALA A 45 -5.37 39.63 24.19
C ALA A 45 -4.91 38.36 23.41
N GLY A 46 -3.65 38.31 22.99
CA GLY A 46 -3.08 37.20 22.22
C GLY A 46 -2.77 35.94 23.05
N GLY A 47 -2.88 35.99 24.38
CA GLY A 47 -2.56 34.85 25.26
C GLY A 47 -1.13 34.33 25.06
N GLY A 48 -0.87 33.08 25.46
CA GLY A 48 0.46 32.44 25.32
C GLY A 48 0.98 32.27 23.88
N GLU A 49 0.16 32.51 22.87
CA GLU A 49 0.55 32.40 21.45
C GLU A 49 1.08 33.70 20.82
N ALA A 50 1.04 34.83 21.56
CA ALA A 50 1.47 36.11 21.02
C ALA A 50 2.96 36.11 20.63
N GLY A 51 3.81 35.44 21.42
CA GLY A 51 5.23 35.21 21.10
C GLY A 51 5.45 34.44 19.82
N ALA A 52 4.75 33.36 19.66
CA ALA A 52 4.84 32.50 18.48
C ALA A 52 4.29 33.19 17.20
N ARG A 53 3.33 34.10 17.33
CA ARG A 53 2.82 34.91 16.22
C ARG A 53 3.79 36.02 15.83
N LEU A 54 4.43 36.65 16.82
CA LEU A 54 5.43 37.69 16.61
C LEU A 54 6.70 37.09 15.97
N GLU A 55 7.14 35.93 16.45
CA GLU A 55 8.27 35.22 15.89
C GLU A 55 7.98 34.80 14.41
N ARG A 56 6.77 34.33 14.11
CA ARG A 56 6.34 34.05 12.73
C ARG A 56 6.26 35.32 11.85
N ALA A 57 5.99 36.47 12.40
CA ALA A 57 5.95 37.72 11.66
C ALA A 57 7.33 38.36 11.46
N LEU A 58 8.27 38.10 12.38
CA LEU A 58 9.62 38.68 12.36
C LEU A 58 10.67 37.77 11.73
N VAL A 59 10.43 36.47 11.66
CA VAL A 59 11.30 35.55 10.92
C VAL A 59 11.02 35.74 9.44
N PRO A 60 11.93 36.29 8.63
CA PRO A 60 11.77 36.34 7.20
C PRO A 60 11.71 34.89 6.73
N ARG A 61 10.53 34.42 6.34
CA ARG A 61 10.47 33.20 5.53
C ARG A 61 11.21 33.54 4.27
N ALA A 62 12.35 32.91 4.07
CA ALA A 62 13.05 33.00 2.81
C ALA A 62 12.09 32.46 1.75
N GLU A 63 11.37 33.36 1.09
CA GLU A 63 10.62 33.06 -0.11
C GLU A 63 11.65 32.63 -1.16
N ILE A 64 11.73 31.34 -1.39
CA ILE A 64 12.56 30.79 -2.46
C ILE A 64 11.81 31.09 -3.75
N GLY A 65 12.19 32.18 -4.40
CA GLY A 65 11.79 32.53 -5.76
C GLY A 65 10.28 32.56 -6.03
N GLY A 66 9.68 33.78 -6.04
CA GLY A 66 8.34 33.99 -6.62
C GLY A 66 7.15 33.72 -5.71
N GLY A 67 6.94 34.52 -4.70
CA GLY A 67 5.67 35.12 -4.29
C GLY A 67 4.50 34.24 -3.83
N GLY A 68 4.67 33.05 -3.25
CA GLY A 68 3.56 32.31 -2.63
C GLY A 68 4.03 31.18 -1.72
N PRO A 69 3.19 30.72 -0.78
CA PRO A 69 3.56 29.58 0.04
C PRO A 69 3.78 28.37 -0.87
N LEU A 70 4.96 27.77 -0.76
CA LEU A 70 5.30 26.54 -1.44
C LEU A 70 4.33 25.47 -0.98
N LYS A 71 3.62 24.85 -1.93
CA LYS A 71 2.69 23.76 -1.66
C LYS A 71 3.21 22.50 -2.35
N LEU A 72 3.40 21.44 -1.59
CA LEU A 72 3.77 20.12 -2.10
C LEU A 72 2.72 19.12 -1.64
N ASP A 73 2.04 18.54 -2.60
CA ASP A 73 1.04 17.50 -2.39
C ASP A 73 1.57 16.19 -2.99
N VAL A 74 1.54 15.11 -2.22
CA VAL A 74 2.01 13.78 -2.66
C VAL A 74 0.97 12.72 -2.37
N TRP A 75 0.61 11.94 -3.37
CA TRP A 75 -0.32 10.83 -3.27
C TRP A 75 0.33 9.54 -3.73
N ILE A 76 0.01 8.45 -3.04
CA ILE A 76 0.34 7.09 -3.47
C ILE A 76 -0.97 6.33 -3.60
N THR A 77 -1.23 5.82 -4.80
CA THR A 77 -2.40 5.01 -5.11
C THR A 77 -1.95 3.56 -5.31
N PRO A 78 -2.22 2.67 -4.36
CA PRO A 78 -1.95 1.24 -4.51
C PRO A 78 -2.71 0.65 -5.71
N PRO A 79 -2.22 -0.45 -6.31
CA PRO A 79 -2.94 -1.17 -7.35
C PRO A 79 -4.34 -1.61 -6.87
N ALA A 80 -5.33 -1.56 -7.76
CA ALA A 80 -6.73 -1.84 -7.41
C ALA A 80 -6.94 -3.23 -6.79
N TYR A 81 -6.17 -4.24 -7.21
CA TYR A 81 -6.28 -5.60 -6.69
C TYR A 81 -5.94 -5.73 -5.20
N THR A 82 -5.15 -4.79 -4.64
CA THR A 82 -4.74 -4.83 -3.23
C THR A 82 -5.87 -4.46 -2.26
N GLY A 83 -6.92 -3.78 -2.76
CA GLY A 83 -8.00 -3.25 -1.93
C GLY A 83 -7.57 -2.15 -0.95
N LEU A 84 -6.33 -1.66 -1.04
CA LEU A 84 -5.82 -0.58 -0.19
C LEU A 84 -6.31 0.78 -0.69
N ALA A 85 -6.65 1.67 0.26
CA ALA A 85 -7.03 3.04 -0.06
C ALA A 85 -5.83 3.87 -0.51
N PRO A 86 -6.03 4.87 -1.40
CA PRO A 86 -5.01 5.87 -1.69
C PRO A 86 -4.55 6.60 -0.43
N MET A 87 -3.25 6.89 -0.35
CA MET A 87 -2.63 7.57 0.77
C MET A 87 -2.18 8.96 0.34
N PHE A 88 -2.53 9.95 1.14
CA PHE A 88 -1.99 11.31 1.03
C PHE A 88 -0.82 11.46 2.00
N LEU A 89 0.32 11.95 1.51
CA LEU A 89 1.52 12.14 2.30
C LEU A 89 1.69 13.63 2.58
N GLU A 90 1.49 14.01 3.83
CA GLU A 90 1.84 15.37 4.26
C GLU A 90 3.37 15.53 4.24
N PRO A 91 3.89 16.63 3.68
CA PRO A 91 5.31 16.91 3.80
C PRO A 91 5.65 17.06 5.29
N PRO A 92 6.63 16.30 5.81
CA PRO A 92 7.08 16.53 7.18
C PRO A 92 7.54 17.99 7.28
N ILE A 93 7.00 18.72 8.26
CA ILE A 93 7.39 20.10 8.54
C ILE A 93 8.87 20.06 8.90
N MET A 94 9.72 20.42 7.94
CA MET A 94 11.15 20.61 8.19
C MET A 94 11.33 21.91 8.96
N THR A 95 11.02 21.91 10.24
CA THR A 95 11.45 22.98 11.15
C THR A 95 12.95 22.92 11.20
N ALA A 96 13.61 23.98 10.75
CA ALA A 96 15.05 24.19 10.84
C ALA A 96 15.58 24.24 12.29
N ALA A 97 14.76 23.87 13.26
CA ALA A 97 15.02 23.83 14.69
C ALA A 97 14.86 22.41 15.24
N ALA A 98 15.47 21.43 14.59
CA ALA A 98 15.74 20.15 15.24
C ALA A 98 17.06 20.29 16.00
N GLY A 99 17.05 21.09 17.09
CA GLY A 99 17.95 20.87 18.20
C GLY A 99 17.57 19.53 18.83
N ASP A 100 18.54 18.67 18.99
CA ASP A 100 18.74 17.50 19.88
C ASP A 100 17.54 16.91 20.68
N GLY A 101 16.32 16.98 20.13
CA GLY A 101 15.20 16.22 20.65
C GLY A 101 15.22 14.83 20.00
N GLU A 102 15.17 13.78 20.80
CA GLU A 102 14.94 12.38 20.38
C GLU A 102 13.67 12.28 19.53
N GLY A 103 13.77 12.74 18.28
CA GLY A 103 12.72 12.72 17.30
C GLY A 103 12.49 11.28 16.87
N GLN A 104 11.35 10.74 17.20
CA GLN A 104 10.84 9.48 16.71
C GLN A 104 11.01 9.45 15.19
N ALA A 105 11.78 8.49 14.68
CA ALA A 105 11.99 8.34 13.24
C ALA A 105 10.61 8.32 12.53
N PRO A 106 10.45 9.05 11.41
CA PRO A 106 9.17 9.11 10.72
C PRO A 106 8.70 7.69 10.38
N PRO A 107 7.39 7.41 10.50
CA PRO A 107 6.87 6.07 10.23
C PRO A 107 7.19 5.65 8.80
N THR A 108 7.73 4.43 8.65
CA THR A 108 8.02 3.88 7.33
C THR A 108 6.72 3.55 6.60
N ILE A 109 6.52 4.17 5.45
CA ILE A 109 5.37 3.96 4.58
C ILE A 109 5.62 2.69 3.77
N ARG A 110 4.75 1.69 3.94
CA ARG A 110 4.81 0.45 3.16
C ARG A 110 3.82 0.52 2.00
N VAL A 111 4.31 0.32 0.79
CA VAL A 111 3.49 0.36 -0.43
C VAL A 111 3.76 -0.86 -1.30
N PRO A 112 2.73 -1.45 -1.91
CA PRO A 112 2.92 -2.58 -2.83
C PRO A 112 3.60 -2.11 -4.12
N VAL A 113 4.36 -3.01 -4.74
CA VAL A 113 4.86 -2.85 -6.11
C VAL A 113 3.69 -2.60 -7.05
N GLY A 114 3.89 -1.72 -8.03
CA GLY A 114 2.84 -1.29 -8.96
C GLY A 114 2.00 -0.13 -8.46
N SER A 115 2.29 0.44 -7.27
CA SER A 115 1.62 1.65 -6.78
C SER A 115 1.97 2.85 -7.65
N ALA A 116 0.96 3.63 -8.01
CA ALA A 116 1.15 4.91 -8.70
C ALA A 116 1.46 6.01 -7.69
N LEU A 117 2.57 6.70 -7.89
CA LEU A 117 2.97 7.88 -7.12
C LEU A 117 2.71 9.12 -7.97
N LEU A 118 1.95 10.04 -7.41
CA LEU A 118 1.67 11.35 -7.96
C LEU A 118 2.17 12.42 -7.00
N ALA A 119 3.01 13.33 -7.46
CA ALA A 119 3.37 14.51 -6.68
C ALA A 119 3.15 15.78 -7.49
N GLN A 120 2.63 16.81 -6.83
CA GLN A 120 2.36 18.13 -7.39
C GLN A 120 2.97 19.20 -6.51
N ALA A 121 3.72 20.11 -7.12
CA ALA A 121 4.33 21.24 -6.45
C ALA A 121 3.83 22.55 -7.08
N GLY A 122 3.47 23.50 -6.23
CA GLY A 122 3.04 24.83 -6.64
C GLY A 122 3.78 25.93 -5.90
N GLY A 123 3.95 27.10 -6.55
CA GLY A 123 4.67 28.22 -5.94
C GLY A 123 6.19 28.11 -6.02
N THR A 124 6.70 27.19 -6.86
CA THR A 124 8.13 27.04 -7.13
C THR A 124 8.49 27.77 -8.42
N GLY A 125 9.61 28.53 -8.43
CA GLY A 125 10.13 29.16 -9.66
C GLY A 125 10.77 28.14 -10.62
N ASP A 126 11.20 27.00 -10.09
CA ASP A 126 11.91 25.95 -10.83
C ASP A 126 11.30 24.57 -10.59
N ALA A 127 11.54 23.66 -11.54
CA ALA A 127 11.01 22.29 -11.47
C ALA A 127 11.67 21.48 -10.35
N PRO A 128 10.89 20.92 -9.40
CA PRO A 128 11.41 20.01 -8.40
C PRO A 128 11.93 18.71 -9.00
N ILE A 129 12.69 17.99 -8.20
CA ILE A 129 13.20 16.65 -8.50
C ILE A 129 12.68 15.67 -7.48
N LEU A 130 12.10 14.56 -7.94
CA LEU A 130 11.74 13.40 -7.15
C LEU A 130 12.88 12.39 -7.18
N LYS A 131 13.35 11.96 -6.03
CA LYS A 131 14.35 10.91 -5.86
C LYS A 131 13.77 9.75 -5.08
N ILE A 132 13.87 8.54 -5.64
CA ILE A 132 13.46 7.28 -5.01
C ILE A 132 14.64 6.32 -5.11
N GLY A 133 15.41 6.15 -4.05
CA GLY A 133 16.65 5.41 -4.09
C GLY A 133 17.62 5.98 -5.14
N ALA A 134 17.94 5.20 -6.18
CA ALA A 134 18.78 5.61 -7.31
C ALA A 134 17.99 6.31 -8.45
N LYS A 135 16.66 6.17 -8.47
CA LYS A 135 15.79 6.74 -9.50
C LYS A 135 15.59 8.24 -9.26
N VAL A 136 15.87 9.05 -10.28
CA VAL A 136 15.73 10.51 -10.23
C VAL A 136 14.81 10.96 -11.36
N ILE A 137 13.73 11.66 -11.03
CA ILE A 137 12.71 12.11 -11.99
C ILE A 137 12.47 13.60 -11.79
N GLN A 138 12.56 14.39 -12.86
CA GLN A 138 12.22 15.80 -12.83
C GLN A 138 10.71 15.99 -13.00
N PHE A 139 10.13 16.93 -12.26
CA PHE A 139 8.74 17.32 -12.42
C PHE A 139 8.53 18.02 -13.77
N ALA A 140 7.43 17.74 -14.42
CA ALA A 140 7.00 18.41 -15.63
C ALA A 140 6.11 19.61 -15.30
N ALA A 141 6.24 20.70 -16.02
CA ALA A 141 5.36 21.85 -15.91
C ALA A 141 3.94 21.50 -16.39
N VAL A 142 2.93 21.76 -15.56
CA VAL A 142 1.50 21.43 -15.87
C VAL A 142 0.75 22.63 -16.43
N GLY A 143 1.21 23.84 -16.19
CA GLY A 143 0.59 25.08 -16.65
C GLY A 143 0.92 26.27 -15.78
N LYS A 144 0.56 27.44 -16.26
CA LYS A 144 0.66 28.69 -15.51
C LYS A 144 -0.71 29.00 -14.91
N THR A 145 -0.80 29.05 -13.59
CA THR A 145 -2.02 29.44 -12.90
C THR A 145 -1.81 30.80 -12.28
N GLY A 146 -2.52 31.83 -12.76
CA GLY A 146 -2.47 33.20 -12.23
C GLY A 146 -2.62 34.26 -13.33
N ASN A 147 -2.93 35.49 -12.93
CA ASN A 147 -2.93 36.67 -13.80
C ASN A 147 -1.47 37.04 -14.16
N GLU A 148 -1.28 37.84 -15.20
CA GLU A 148 0.03 38.24 -15.75
C GLU A 148 1.09 38.75 -14.73
N THR A 149 0.65 39.11 -13.53
CA THR A 149 1.49 39.60 -12.43
C THR A 149 1.93 38.50 -11.46
N GLU A 150 1.26 37.33 -11.45
CA GLU A 150 1.57 36.17 -10.59
C GLU A 150 1.76 34.90 -11.44
N ASN A 151 2.89 34.85 -12.12
CA ASN A 151 3.28 33.72 -12.94
C ASN A 151 3.64 32.51 -12.03
N ARG A 152 2.61 31.81 -11.52
CA ARG A 152 2.77 30.61 -10.66
C ARG A 152 2.84 29.40 -11.54
N GLU A 153 4.01 28.83 -11.68
CA GLU A 153 4.17 27.55 -12.37
C GLU A 153 3.79 26.42 -11.41
N SER A 154 3.00 25.50 -11.92
CA SER A 154 2.68 24.25 -11.24
C SER A 154 3.43 23.12 -11.92
N TYR A 155 4.03 22.26 -11.15
CA TYR A 155 4.81 21.13 -11.62
C TYR A 155 4.21 19.83 -11.10
N ARG A 156 4.26 18.79 -11.92
CA ARG A 156 3.72 17.48 -11.59
C ARG A 156 4.69 16.38 -12.00
N VAL A 157 4.76 15.34 -11.20
CA VAL A 157 5.40 14.08 -11.56
C VAL A 157 4.46 12.92 -11.28
N GLU A 158 4.45 11.97 -12.19
CA GLU A 158 3.73 10.71 -12.04
C GLU A 158 4.68 9.56 -12.38
N THR A 159 4.74 8.55 -11.53
CA THR A 159 5.56 7.37 -11.74
C THR A 159 4.95 6.17 -11.06
N ILE A 160 5.29 4.99 -11.56
CA ILE A 160 4.91 3.72 -10.93
C ILE A 160 6.11 3.20 -10.15
N LEU A 161 5.85 2.70 -8.94
CA LEU A 161 6.84 2.06 -8.09
C LEU A 161 7.03 0.62 -8.57
N GLU A 162 8.21 0.33 -9.05
CA GLU A 162 8.58 -0.96 -9.65
C GLU A 162 9.37 -1.84 -8.68
N ASP A 163 9.63 -3.09 -9.05
CA ASP A 163 10.48 -4.00 -8.27
C ASP A 163 11.89 -3.45 -8.04
N ALA A 164 12.43 -2.67 -8.97
CA ALA A 164 13.73 -1.99 -8.83
C ALA A 164 13.74 -0.99 -7.66
N ASP A 165 12.57 -0.41 -7.33
CA ASP A 165 12.45 0.58 -6.25
C ASP A 165 12.41 -0.06 -4.84
N ARG A 166 12.41 -1.40 -4.74
CA ARG A 166 12.42 -2.14 -3.45
C ARG A 166 13.69 -1.92 -2.61
N ALA A 167 14.78 -1.53 -3.25
CA ALA A 167 16.02 -1.18 -2.57
C ALA A 167 16.01 0.25 -2.01
N ALA A 168 14.96 1.04 -2.29
CA ALA A 168 14.84 2.39 -1.79
C ALA A 168 14.29 2.39 -0.36
N ASP A 169 15.02 3.02 0.57
CA ASP A 169 14.59 3.21 1.96
C ASP A 169 13.90 4.56 2.17
N ALA A 170 14.00 5.47 1.19
CA ALA A 170 13.42 6.80 1.26
C ALA A 170 13.02 7.34 -0.11
N MET A 171 12.03 8.21 -0.06
CA MET A 171 11.61 9.08 -1.16
C MET A 171 11.87 10.54 -0.74
N GLU A 172 12.40 11.36 -1.63
CA GLU A 172 12.71 12.76 -1.39
C GLU A 172 12.27 13.62 -2.56
N VAL A 173 11.62 14.75 -2.27
CA VAL A 173 11.37 15.81 -3.24
C VAL A 173 12.23 17.00 -2.88
N SER A 174 13.00 17.53 -3.83
CA SER A 174 13.94 18.63 -3.60
C SER A 174 13.95 19.62 -4.77
N ILE A 175 14.37 20.87 -4.47
CA ILE A 175 14.68 21.92 -5.45
C ILE A 175 16.08 22.44 -5.16
N HIS A 176 16.94 22.49 -6.19
CA HIS A 176 18.32 22.93 -6.06
C HIS A 176 19.08 22.29 -4.89
N GLY A 177 18.79 21.00 -4.63
CA GLY A 177 19.40 20.26 -3.50
C GLY A 177 18.83 20.58 -2.12
N ARG A 178 17.79 21.45 -2.01
CA ARG A 178 17.07 21.69 -0.77
C ARG A 178 15.86 20.77 -0.70
N PRO A 179 15.74 19.91 0.32
CA PRO A 179 14.60 19.00 0.45
C PRO A 179 13.32 19.79 0.76
N LEU A 180 12.25 19.49 0.02
CA LEU A 180 10.89 19.97 0.26
C LEU A 180 10.09 18.98 1.11
N GLY A 181 10.41 17.70 0.98
CA GLY A 181 9.84 16.62 1.77
C GLY A 181 10.65 15.35 1.62
N ARG A 182 10.73 14.58 2.71
CA ARG A 182 11.40 13.29 2.75
C ARG A 182 10.57 12.31 3.57
N TRP A 183 10.35 11.12 3.01
CA TRP A 183 9.56 10.07 3.64
C TRP A 183 10.36 8.77 3.64
N ALA A 184 10.30 8.03 4.74
CA ALA A 184 10.78 6.67 4.78
C ALA A 184 9.80 5.79 3.97
N LEU A 185 10.27 5.19 2.88
CA LEU A 185 9.47 4.42 1.94
C LEU A 185 9.99 2.98 1.87
N ARG A 186 9.07 2.01 1.90
CA ARG A 186 9.38 0.62 1.66
C ARG A 186 8.43 0.04 0.62
N VAL A 187 8.95 -0.24 -0.55
CA VAL A 187 8.20 -0.92 -1.62
C VAL A 187 8.22 -2.42 -1.33
N VAL A 188 7.04 -3.04 -1.26
CA VAL A 188 6.86 -4.45 -0.90
C VAL A 188 6.35 -5.23 -2.10
N ALA A 189 7.04 -6.33 -2.44
CA ALA A 189 6.55 -7.22 -3.48
C ALA A 189 5.31 -7.98 -2.99
N ASP A 190 4.41 -8.25 -3.92
CA ASP A 190 3.30 -9.15 -3.77
C ASP A 190 3.80 -10.60 -3.74
N LYS A 191 3.29 -11.39 -2.82
CA LYS A 191 3.67 -12.79 -2.66
C LYS A 191 2.67 -13.69 -3.37
N PRO A 192 3.12 -14.82 -3.94
CA PRO A 192 2.18 -15.81 -4.44
C PRO A 192 1.34 -16.39 -3.28
N PRO A 193 0.10 -16.80 -3.55
CA PRO A 193 -0.77 -17.38 -2.54
C PRO A 193 -0.22 -18.71 -2.01
N GLU A 194 -0.45 -18.96 -0.72
CA GLU A 194 -0.16 -20.23 -0.07
C GLU A 194 -1.44 -21.05 0.04
N VAL A 195 -1.38 -22.34 -0.27
CA VAL A 195 -2.53 -23.25 -0.20
C VAL A 195 -2.10 -24.62 0.30
N GLU A 196 -2.90 -25.22 1.19
CA GLU A 196 -2.62 -26.52 1.77
C GLU A 196 -3.91 -27.32 2.04
N PHE A 197 -3.75 -28.63 2.14
CA PHE A 197 -4.81 -29.49 2.64
C PHE A 197 -4.81 -29.45 4.17
N THR A 198 -5.93 -29.07 4.78
CA THR A 198 -6.09 -29.17 6.24
C THR A 198 -6.34 -30.59 6.71
N ARG A 199 -6.78 -31.46 5.78
CA ARG A 199 -6.93 -32.90 5.97
C ARG A 199 -6.73 -33.59 4.61
N ALA A 200 -6.13 -34.77 4.64
CA ALA A 200 -5.95 -35.56 3.42
C ALA A 200 -7.30 -35.77 2.71
N PRO A 201 -7.34 -35.61 1.36
CA PRO A 201 -8.55 -35.84 0.60
C PRO A 201 -9.04 -37.28 0.81
N SER A 202 -10.35 -37.44 1.01
CA SER A 202 -10.93 -38.73 1.36
C SER A 202 -12.28 -38.95 0.70
N ARG A 203 -12.72 -40.22 0.67
CA ARG A 203 -14.06 -40.57 0.21
C ARG A 203 -15.10 -40.14 1.22
N ALA A 204 -16.15 -39.45 0.77
CA ALA A 204 -17.33 -39.10 1.55
C ALA A 204 -18.61 -39.70 0.92
N GLY A 205 -19.57 -40.00 1.76
CA GLY A 205 -20.94 -40.39 1.39
C GLY A 205 -21.07 -41.18 0.12
N ARG A 206 -21.82 -40.68 -0.87
CA ARG A 206 -22.20 -41.30 -2.12
C ARG A 206 -21.07 -41.29 -3.19
N ALA A 207 -19.87 -41.72 -2.85
CA ALA A 207 -18.70 -41.72 -3.73
C ALA A 207 -18.22 -40.30 -4.15
N GLN A 208 -18.37 -39.33 -3.27
CA GLN A 208 -17.82 -38.01 -3.45
C GLN A 208 -16.41 -37.92 -2.89
N LEU A 209 -15.57 -37.07 -3.49
CA LEU A 209 -14.28 -36.68 -2.94
C LEU A 209 -14.48 -35.51 -2.00
N GLN A 210 -14.10 -35.68 -0.74
CA GLN A 210 -14.04 -34.62 0.25
C GLN A 210 -12.66 -33.98 0.21
N VAL A 211 -12.64 -32.66 0.06
CA VAL A 211 -11.42 -31.84 0.01
C VAL A 211 -11.53 -30.77 1.08
N ALA A 212 -10.73 -30.89 2.13
CA ALA A 212 -10.59 -29.89 3.18
C ALA A 212 -9.32 -29.08 2.91
N TYR A 213 -9.43 -27.76 2.90
CA TYR A 213 -8.36 -26.87 2.44
C TYR A 213 -8.29 -25.59 3.26
N GLU A 214 -7.10 -25.02 3.28
CA GLU A 214 -6.83 -23.65 3.70
C GLU A 214 -5.99 -22.95 2.63
N ALA A 215 -6.32 -21.70 2.34
CA ALA A 215 -5.55 -20.86 1.44
C ALA A 215 -5.39 -19.46 2.02
N ARG A 216 -4.23 -18.84 1.82
CA ARG A 216 -3.88 -17.52 2.32
C ARG A 216 -3.17 -16.72 1.25
N ASP A 217 -3.43 -15.39 1.26
CA ASP A 217 -2.79 -14.44 0.37
C ASP A 217 -2.74 -13.06 1.02
N ASP A 218 -1.72 -12.26 0.75
CA ASP A 218 -1.55 -10.93 1.35
C ASP A 218 -2.55 -9.89 0.80
N TYR A 219 -2.97 -10.01 -0.47
CA TYR A 219 -3.94 -9.10 -1.09
C TYR A 219 -5.25 -9.76 -1.50
N GLY A 220 -5.31 -11.09 -1.47
CA GLY A 220 -6.52 -11.85 -1.64
C GLY A 220 -6.57 -12.73 -2.88
N LEU A 221 -7.32 -13.81 -2.75
CA LEU A 221 -7.46 -14.87 -3.73
C LEU A 221 -8.46 -14.48 -4.82
N ALA A 222 -8.10 -14.76 -6.07
CA ALA A 222 -8.97 -14.65 -7.24
C ALA A 222 -9.67 -15.98 -7.56
N SER A 223 -8.96 -17.12 -7.42
CA SER A 223 -9.55 -18.43 -7.61
C SER A 223 -8.84 -19.52 -6.81
N LEU A 224 -9.58 -20.57 -6.49
CA LEU A 224 -9.08 -21.77 -5.83
C LEU A 224 -9.67 -22.99 -6.50
N GLN A 225 -8.83 -23.98 -6.83
CA GLN A 225 -9.25 -25.19 -7.52
C GLN A 225 -8.51 -26.42 -7.03
N VAL A 226 -9.16 -27.57 -7.11
CA VAL A 226 -8.52 -28.88 -7.02
C VAL A 226 -8.14 -29.34 -8.41
N VAL A 227 -6.91 -29.79 -8.56
CA VAL A 227 -6.34 -30.32 -9.80
C VAL A 227 -6.03 -31.79 -9.62
N ILE A 228 -6.62 -32.65 -10.43
CA ILE A 228 -6.44 -34.08 -10.34
C ILE A 228 -5.76 -34.55 -11.63
N ARG A 229 -4.66 -35.29 -11.49
CA ARG A 229 -3.85 -35.80 -12.60
C ARG A 229 -3.67 -37.31 -12.47
N HIS A 230 -3.49 -37.96 -13.61
CA HIS A 230 -3.09 -39.36 -13.62
C HIS A 230 -1.59 -39.52 -13.32
N PRO A 231 -1.14 -40.46 -12.45
CA PRO A 231 0.26 -40.61 -12.05
C PRO A 231 1.25 -40.76 -13.22
N LYS A 232 0.81 -41.40 -14.30
CA LYS A 232 1.62 -41.61 -15.52
C LYS A 232 1.55 -40.43 -16.52
N GLY A 233 1.03 -39.27 -16.13
CA GLY A 233 0.93 -38.09 -16.99
C GLY A 233 -0.04 -38.25 -18.19
N ARG A 234 -0.89 -39.29 -18.20
CA ARG A 234 -1.81 -39.55 -19.29
C ARG A 234 -2.97 -38.58 -19.31
N ALA A 235 -3.32 -38.11 -20.49
CA ALA A 235 -4.52 -37.31 -20.70
C ALA A 235 -5.78 -38.17 -20.55
N VAL A 236 -6.88 -37.53 -20.14
CA VAL A 236 -8.21 -38.13 -20.21
C VAL A 236 -8.54 -38.43 -21.67
N PRO A 237 -9.28 -39.52 -22.00
CA PRO A 237 -9.88 -39.65 -23.31
C PRO A 237 -10.64 -38.39 -23.70
N GLY A 238 -10.24 -37.71 -24.80
CA GLY A 238 -10.71 -36.38 -25.17
C GLY A 238 -9.71 -35.24 -24.92
N GLY A 239 -8.46 -35.55 -24.50
CA GLY A 239 -7.32 -34.60 -24.61
C GLY A 239 -7.03 -33.68 -23.45
N ARG A 240 -7.76 -33.75 -22.35
CA ARG A 240 -7.45 -32.87 -21.17
C ARG A 240 -6.43 -33.55 -20.26
N PRO A 241 -5.30 -32.89 -19.94
CA PRO A 241 -4.25 -33.49 -19.12
C PRO A 241 -4.59 -33.58 -17.61
N ALA A 242 -5.64 -32.93 -17.17
CA ALA A 242 -6.06 -32.89 -15.77
C ALA A 242 -7.55 -32.58 -15.62
N ILE A 243 -8.16 -33.07 -14.55
CA ILE A 243 -9.46 -32.64 -14.07
C ILE A 243 -9.20 -31.37 -13.22
N ARG A 244 -10.01 -30.34 -13.43
CA ARG A 244 -9.98 -29.12 -12.62
C ARG A 244 -11.39 -28.88 -12.10
N ALA A 245 -11.52 -28.69 -10.80
CA ALA A 245 -12.79 -28.34 -10.19
C ALA A 245 -12.57 -27.13 -9.25
N GLU A 246 -13.43 -26.14 -9.39
CA GLU A 246 -13.38 -24.94 -8.55
C GLU A 246 -13.81 -25.28 -7.14
N LEU A 247 -13.13 -24.66 -6.18
CA LEU A 247 -13.46 -24.71 -4.76
C LEU A 247 -14.10 -23.40 -4.32
N PRO A 248 -15.10 -23.43 -3.42
CA PRO A 248 -15.79 -22.24 -2.99
C PRO A 248 -14.86 -21.22 -2.35
N LEU A 249 -14.99 -19.96 -2.77
CA LEU A 249 -14.41 -18.80 -2.13
C LEU A 249 -15.56 -18.00 -1.47
N PRO A 250 -15.40 -17.51 -0.22
CA PRO A 250 -16.42 -16.69 0.44
C PRO A 250 -16.70 -15.38 -0.28
N GLY A 251 -15.70 -14.87 -1.02
CA GLY A 251 -15.76 -13.67 -1.85
C GLY A 251 -14.44 -13.43 -2.56
N LEU A 252 -14.47 -12.63 -3.62
CA LEU A 252 -13.27 -12.19 -4.31
C LEU A 252 -12.42 -11.32 -3.36
N GLY A 253 -11.09 -11.52 -3.40
CA GLY A 253 -10.17 -10.77 -2.54
C GLY A 253 -10.11 -11.27 -1.09
N SER A 254 -10.66 -12.45 -0.79
CA SER A 254 -10.52 -13.06 0.54
C SER A 254 -9.07 -13.41 0.82
N LYS A 255 -8.50 -12.84 1.90
CA LYS A 255 -7.08 -13.02 2.28
C LYS A 255 -6.82 -14.37 2.97
N LYS A 256 -7.82 -14.93 3.59
CA LYS A 256 -7.78 -16.25 4.21
C LYS A 256 -9.09 -16.97 3.91
N VAL A 257 -8.96 -18.19 3.43
CA VAL A 257 -10.09 -19.07 3.11
C VAL A 257 -9.81 -20.43 3.71
N GLU A 258 -10.76 -20.94 4.47
CA GLU A 258 -10.77 -22.30 4.98
C GLU A 258 -12.10 -22.93 4.58
N GLY A 259 -12.07 -24.13 4.06
CA GLY A 259 -13.28 -24.76 3.59
C GLY A 259 -13.19 -26.28 3.46
N ASN A 260 -14.36 -26.85 3.26
CA ASN A 260 -14.53 -28.28 2.98
C ASN A 260 -15.51 -28.44 1.82
N SER A 261 -15.05 -28.98 0.72
CA SER A 261 -15.83 -29.16 -0.50
C SER A 261 -16.04 -30.63 -0.81
N LEU A 262 -17.23 -30.97 -1.30
CA LEU A 262 -17.58 -32.29 -1.77
C LEU A 262 -17.71 -32.26 -3.30
N GLN A 263 -16.87 -33.04 -3.98
CA GLN A 263 -16.79 -33.08 -5.44
C GLN A 263 -17.19 -34.46 -5.95
N ASP A 264 -18.12 -34.54 -6.88
CA ASP A 264 -18.54 -35.86 -7.48
C ASP A 264 -17.79 -36.13 -8.78
N PHE A 265 -16.79 -36.99 -8.70
CA PHE A 265 -16.06 -37.51 -9.86
C PHE A 265 -16.40 -38.95 -10.16
N SER A 266 -17.48 -39.49 -9.60
CA SER A 266 -17.84 -40.91 -9.74
C SER A 266 -18.15 -41.34 -11.16
N ALA A 267 -18.54 -40.41 -12.05
CA ALA A 267 -18.77 -40.68 -13.48
C ALA A 267 -17.49 -40.52 -14.33
N HIS A 268 -16.39 -40.04 -13.74
CA HIS A 268 -15.16 -39.80 -14.48
C HIS A 268 -14.46 -41.13 -14.85
N PRO A 269 -13.80 -41.27 -16.03
CA PRO A 269 -13.07 -42.45 -16.42
C PRO A 269 -12.03 -42.93 -15.39
N TRP A 270 -11.44 -42.01 -14.63
CA TRP A 270 -10.45 -42.35 -13.60
C TRP A 270 -11.05 -42.72 -12.22
N ALA A 271 -12.39 -42.74 -12.08
CA ALA A 271 -13.00 -43.18 -10.82
C ALA A 271 -12.59 -44.66 -10.50
N GLY A 272 -12.14 -44.88 -9.27
CA GLY A 272 -11.58 -46.15 -8.81
C GLY A 272 -10.10 -46.38 -9.14
N LEU A 273 -9.43 -45.43 -9.83
CA LEU A 273 -8.01 -45.48 -10.13
C LEU A 273 -7.20 -44.57 -9.20
N PRO A 274 -5.89 -44.87 -9.00
CA PRO A 274 -4.99 -43.99 -8.30
C PRO A 274 -4.78 -42.68 -9.09
N VAL A 275 -4.88 -41.53 -8.40
CA VAL A 275 -4.72 -40.21 -8.98
C VAL A 275 -3.89 -39.33 -8.06
N LEU A 276 -3.26 -38.32 -8.64
CA LEU A 276 -2.54 -37.27 -7.94
C LEU A 276 -3.48 -36.07 -7.75
N VAL A 277 -3.70 -35.68 -6.52
CA VAL A 277 -4.56 -34.54 -6.16
C VAL A 277 -3.70 -33.42 -5.63
N GLN A 278 -3.90 -32.21 -6.13
CA GLN A 278 -3.18 -31.02 -5.75
C GLN A 278 -4.15 -29.83 -5.69
N LEU A 279 -3.99 -28.94 -4.75
CA LEU A 279 -4.68 -27.65 -4.72
C LEU A 279 -3.88 -26.62 -5.51
N GLN A 280 -4.58 -25.72 -6.15
CA GLN A 280 -3.99 -24.56 -6.80
C GLN A 280 -4.81 -23.33 -6.45
N ALA A 281 -4.15 -22.32 -5.87
CA ALA A 281 -4.70 -21.00 -5.63
C ALA A 281 -4.10 -20.01 -6.62
N ILE A 282 -4.88 -19.03 -7.04
CA ILE A 282 -4.43 -17.97 -7.94
C ILE A 282 -4.88 -16.64 -7.32
N ASP A 283 -3.95 -15.68 -7.23
CA ASP A 283 -4.23 -14.32 -6.80
C ASP A 283 -4.77 -13.43 -7.94
N ALA A 284 -5.03 -12.16 -7.64
CA ALA A 284 -5.52 -11.19 -8.61
C ALA A 284 -4.48 -10.74 -9.64
N ARG A 285 -3.19 -11.00 -9.41
CA ARG A 285 -2.10 -10.79 -10.38
C ARG A 285 -1.86 -12.00 -11.30
N GLY A 286 -2.51 -13.13 -11.02
CA GLY A 286 -2.29 -14.38 -11.74
C GLY A 286 -1.11 -15.20 -11.22
N GLN A 287 -0.56 -14.89 -10.03
CA GLN A 287 0.45 -15.72 -9.38
C GLN A 287 -0.23 -16.98 -8.85
N ALA A 288 0.42 -18.12 -9.02
CA ALA A 288 -0.14 -19.42 -8.64
C ALA A 288 0.64 -20.01 -7.45
N GLY A 289 -0.09 -20.33 -6.38
CA GLY A 289 0.37 -21.19 -5.30
C GLY A 289 -0.16 -22.61 -5.46
N GLN A 290 0.60 -23.59 -5.01
CA GLN A 290 0.26 -25.01 -5.12
C GLN A 290 0.54 -25.71 -3.81
N SER A 291 -0.36 -26.66 -3.44
CA SER A 291 -0.15 -27.53 -2.29
C SER A 291 0.80 -28.69 -2.61
N ASP A 292 1.12 -29.45 -1.58
CA ASP A 292 1.67 -30.78 -1.76
C ASP A 292 0.75 -31.66 -2.61
N ILE A 293 1.36 -32.65 -3.29
CA ILE A 293 0.64 -33.63 -4.09
C ILE A 293 0.31 -34.84 -3.23
N ILE A 294 -0.97 -35.21 -3.17
CA ILE A 294 -1.43 -36.39 -2.44
C ILE A 294 -1.96 -37.41 -3.43
N THR A 295 -1.47 -38.66 -3.30
CA THR A 295 -1.98 -39.80 -4.10
C THR A 295 -3.16 -40.42 -3.38
N ILE A 296 -4.30 -40.55 -4.06
CA ILE A 296 -5.50 -41.21 -3.57
C ILE A 296 -6.09 -42.14 -4.65
N ILE A 297 -6.97 -43.04 -4.21
CA ILE A 297 -7.87 -43.72 -5.14
C ILE A 297 -9.11 -42.81 -5.31
N LEU A 298 -9.38 -42.37 -6.55
CA LEU A 298 -10.52 -41.50 -6.83
C LEU A 298 -11.83 -42.21 -6.47
N PRO A 299 -12.73 -41.63 -5.66
CA PRO A 299 -13.97 -42.26 -5.26
C PRO A 299 -14.81 -42.73 -6.46
N GLU A 300 -15.34 -43.96 -6.38
CA GLU A 300 -16.22 -44.55 -7.40
C GLU A 300 -17.53 -45.03 -6.80
N ARG A 301 -18.56 -45.14 -7.63
CA ARG A 301 -19.84 -45.76 -7.24
C ARG A 301 -19.69 -47.28 -7.17
N VAL A 302 -20.23 -47.85 -6.11
CA VAL A 302 -20.31 -49.31 -5.97
C VAL A 302 -21.64 -49.77 -6.55
N PHE A 303 -21.59 -50.73 -7.50
CA PHE A 303 -22.75 -51.33 -8.10
C PHE A 303 -22.95 -52.75 -7.58
N ASN A 304 -24.19 -53.10 -7.25
CA ASN A 304 -24.52 -54.46 -6.78
C ASN A 304 -24.80 -55.42 -7.95
N HIS A 305 -25.22 -54.87 -9.09
CA HIS A 305 -25.53 -55.71 -10.28
C HIS A 305 -24.25 -56.23 -10.92
N PRO A 306 -24.14 -57.56 -11.24
CA PRO A 306 -22.93 -58.18 -11.80
C PRO A 306 -22.47 -57.51 -13.12
N VAL A 307 -23.40 -57.29 -14.04
CA VAL A 307 -23.10 -56.63 -15.33
C VAL A 307 -22.56 -55.22 -15.15
N ALA A 308 -23.16 -54.43 -14.24
CA ALA A 308 -22.68 -53.09 -13.98
C ALA A 308 -21.25 -53.09 -13.40
N ARG A 309 -20.92 -54.07 -12.55
CA ARG A 309 -19.55 -54.24 -12.04
C ARG A 309 -18.57 -54.56 -13.15
N ALA A 310 -18.94 -55.50 -14.05
CA ALA A 310 -18.10 -55.89 -15.19
C ALA A 310 -17.83 -54.69 -16.12
N ILE A 311 -18.84 -53.86 -16.40
CA ILE A 311 -18.69 -52.63 -17.20
C ILE A 311 -17.73 -51.65 -16.52
N VAL A 312 -17.83 -51.46 -15.18
CA VAL A 312 -16.91 -50.58 -14.44
C VAL A 312 -15.47 -51.10 -14.50
N GLU A 313 -15.25 -52.39 -14.36
CA GLU A 313 -13.91 -53.00 -14.48
C GLU A 313 -13.34 -52.89 -15.90
N ALA A 314 -14.17 -53.09 -16.93
CA ALA A 314 -13.80 -52.86 -18.33
C ALA A 314 -13.37 -51.37 -18.55
N ARG A 315 -14.13 -50.42 -18.01
CA ARG A 315 -13.78 -49.00 -18.07
C ARG A 315 -12.42 -48.72 -17.43
N LYS A 316 -12.14 -49.29 -16.24
CA LYS A 316 -10.85 -49.10 -15.53
C LYS A 316 -9.69 -49.64 -16.37
N LYS A 317 -9.86 -50.84 -16.96
CA LYS A 317 -8.87 -51.41 -17.85
C LYS A 317 -8.60 -50.49 -19.06
N LEU A 318 -9.62 -49.99 -19.72
CA LEU A 318 -9.50 -49.05 -20.85
C LEU A 318 -8.87 -47.70 -20.47
N SER A 319 -9.01 -47.30 -19.22
CA SER A 319 -8.37 -46.06 -18.72
C SER A 319 -6.88 -46.23 -18.40
N THR A 320 -6.39 -47.47 -18.38
CA THR A 320 -4.97 -47.84 -18.20
C THR A 320 -4.50 -48.68 -19.39
N PRO A 321 -4.52 -48.20 -20.63
CA PRO A 321 -4.23 -49.01 -21.79
C PRO A 321 -2.76 -49.47 -21.80
N ASP A 322 -2.59 -50.80 -21.80
CA ASP A 322 -1.56 -51.51 -22.52
C ASP A 322 -2.24 -52.00 -23.81
N ASP A 323 -1.55 -52.08 -24.94
CA ASP A 323 -2.16 -52.36 -26.24
C ASP A 323 -2.93 -53.69 -26.28
N ASP A 324 -2.57 -54.67 -25.44
CA ASP A 324 -3.26 -55.96 -25.31
C ASP A 324 -4.60 -55.87 -24.54
N VAL A 325 -4.82 -54.83 -23.73
CA VAL A 325 -6.01 -54.68 -22.86
C VAL A 325 -7.28 -54.37 -23.67
N VAL A 326 -7.15 -53.69 -24.80
CA VAL A 326 -8.31 -53.34 -25.64
C VAL A 326 -8.98 -54.59 -26.20
N ALA A 327 -8.20 -55.59 -26.67
CA ALA A 327 -8.72 -56.86 -27.18
C ALA A 327 -9.43 -57.68 -26.08
N GLU A 328 -8.83 -57.77 -24.89
CA GLU A 328 -9.41 -58.47 -23.73
C GLU A 328 -10.74 -57.82 -23.28
N VAL A 329 -10.81 -56.46 -23.28
CA VAL A 329 -12.05 -55.76 -22.92
C VAL A 329 -13.15 -55.95 -23.96
N VAL A 330 -12.83 -55.97 -25.24
CA VAL A 330 -13.80 -56.21 -26.30
C VAL A 330 -14.38 -57.64 -26.18
N GLU A 331 -13.55 -58.67 -25.92
CA GLU A 331 -13.97 -60.00 -25.66
C GLU A 331 -14.91 -60.15 -24.46
N ALA A 332 -14.49 -59.54 -23.31
CA ALA A 332 -15.30 -59.51 -22.09
C ALA A 332 -16.65 -58.77 -22.25
N LEU A 333 -16.73 -57.74 -23.07
CA LEU A 333 -17.97 -57.02 -23.36
C LEU A 333 -18.89 -57.84 -24.27
N ASN A 334 -18.35 -58.59 -25.22
CA ASN A 334 -19.10 -59.47 -26.04
C ASN A 334 -19.72 -60.64 -25.26
N ASP A 335 -18.98 -61.18 -24.27
CA ASP A 335 -19.52 -62.28 -23.39
C ASP A 335 -20.66 -61.76 -22.49
N ILE A 336 -20.67 -60.47 -22.14
CA ILE A 336 -21.77 -59.88 -21.38
C ILE A 336 -23.00 -59.59 -22.23
N ALA A 337 -22.83 -59.46 -23.57
CA ALA A 337 -23.89 -59.10 -24.48
C ALA A 337 -24.59 -60.43 -25.07
N SER A 338 -23.95 -61.56 -24.92
CA SER A 338 -24.48 -62.90 -25.32
C SER A 338 -25.32 -63.54 -24.21
#